data_6e08e602c183127d8ea66ebefff8464a
#
_entry.id   6e08e602c183127d8ea66ebefff8464a
#
_cell.length_a   1.000
_cell.length_b   1.000
_cell.length_c   1.000
_cell.angle_alpha   90.00
_cell.angle_beta   90.00
_cell.angle_gamma   90.00
#
_symmetry.space_group_name_H-M   'P 1'
#
loop_
_entity.id
_entity.type
_entity.pdbx_description
1 polymer ?
#
loop_
_entity_poly.entity_id
_entity_poly.type
_entity_poly.pdbx_seq_one_letter_code
_entity_poly.pdbx_strand_id
1 'polypeptide(L)'
;MSLLALVFSADDKVVRVLRRVLSELEIGMELCADAESAIHKLTRRRFEAVIVDCSDQRTASRVLRSARSAPVNKRAVAVAILIGQTGVGGGVDLGAHFVLHQPLSPERAKTSFRAVRALMKRERRRNARIPVETSVTIQVNDGAGQLRAVTTDLGEGGMAIQLAHRPKSLGSVAIQFSLPGSEEIIECKGQVAWENPGRQLGLRFVDPAPESRNQLKAWLESRAPEFEDDDPPAPCKLTDLSLGGCYLETGSPFPLHTRITLSMQVAGAQHRAEGVVL
;
A
#
# COMPACT_ATOMS: atom_id res chain seq x y z
N MET A 1 -4.56 11.25 -10.62
CA MET A 1 -3.23 10.62 -10.85
C MET A 1 -3.43 9.13 -11.07
N SER A 2 -2.99 8.57 -12.19
CA SER A 2 -3.13 7.13 -12.52
C SER A 2 -2.26 6.25 -11.61
N LEU A 3 -2.72 5.03 -11.33
CA LEU A 3 -1.91 3.98 -10.69
C LEU A 3 -0.80 3.54 -11.66
N LEU A 4 0.37 3.16 -11.14
CA LEU A 4 1.50 2.76 -11.96
C LEU A 4 2.08 1.43 -11.48
N ALA A 5 2.27 0.48 -12.41
CA ALA A 5 2.89 -0.80 -12.15
C ALA A 5 4.21 -0.94 -12.93
N LEU A 6 5.26 -1.43 -12.27
CA LEU A 6 6.44 -1.94 -12.95
C LEU A 6 6.18 -3.40 -13.32
N VAL A 7 6.43 -3.75 -14.57
CA VAL A 7 6.33 -5.12 -15.10
C VAL A 7 7.71 -5.59 -15.50
N PHE A 8 8.19 -6.66 -14.89
CA PHE A 8 9.42 -7.36 -15.26
C PHE A 8 9.07 -8.66 -15.97
N SER A 9 9.21 -8.69 -17.27
CA SER A 9 9.04 -9.88 -18.13
C SER A 9 9.70 -9.66 -19.48
N ALA A 10 10.33 -10.71 -20.01
CA ALA A 10 10.82 -10.78 -21.36
C ALA A 10 9.91 -11.62 -22.28
N ASP A 11 8.82 -12.19 -21.77
CA ASP A 11 7.86 -12.98 -22.55
C ASP A 11 6.81 -12.07 -23.20
N ASP A 12 6.84 -11.94 -24.52
CA ASP A 12 5.90 -11.12 -25.29
C ASP A 12 4.44 -11.52 -25.11
N LYS A 13 4.14 -12.81 -24.84
CA LYS A 13 2.77 -13.27 -24.61
C LYS A 13 2.25 -12.75 -23.29
N VAL A 14 3.06 -12.85 -22.22
CA VAL A 14 2.77 -12.31 -20.90
C VAL A 14 2.59 -10.80 -20.99
N VAL A 15 3.53 -10.09 -21.60
CA VAL A 15 3.50 -8.64 -21.77
C VAL A 15 2.25 -8.17 -22.51
N ARG A 16 1.84 -8.87 -23.57
CA ARG A 16 0.65 -8.53 -24.37
C ARG A 16 -0.63 -8.63 -23.52
N VAL A 17 -0.78 -9.71 -22.75
CA VAL A 17 -1.95 -9.89 -21.86
C VAL A 17 -1.95 -8.82 -20.77
N LEU A 18 -0.81 -8.59 -20.10
CA LEU A 18 -0.70 -7.58 -19.06
C LEU A 18 -0.99 -6.18 -19.57
N ARG A 19 -0.45 -5.81 -20.72
CA ARG A 19 -0.68 -4.49 -21.34
C ARG A 19 -2.17 -4.24 -21.57
N ARG A 20 -2.88 -5.21 -22.11
CA ARG A 20 -4.33 -5.13 -22.33
C ARG A 20 -5.07 -4.98 -21.01
N VAL A 21 -4.83 -5.90 -20.06
CA VAL A 21 -5.56 -5.94 -18.79
C VAL A 21 -5.29 -4.71 -17.94
N LEU A 22 -4.04 -4.28 -17.83
CA LEU A 22 -3.68 -3.09 -17.04
C LEU A 22 -4.27 -1.81 -17.67
N SER A 23 -4.26 -1.71 -19.01
CA SER A 23 -4.90 -0.59 -19.72
C SER A 23 -6.40 -0.54 -19.49
N GLU A 24 -7.12 -1.67 -19.53
CA GLU A 24 -8.55 -1.76 -19.25
C GLU A 24 -8.88 -1.39 -17.78
N LEU A 25 -7.93 -1.53 -16.87
CA LEU A 25 -8.05 -1.17 -15.45
C LEU A 25 -7.46 0.21 -15.12
N GLU A 26 -7.08 1.00 -16.13
CA GLU A 26 -6.46 2.32 -15.97
C GLU A 26 -5.19 2.31 -15.10
N ILE A 27 -4.44 1.23 -15.16
CA ILE A 27 -3.14 1.09 -14.51
C ILE A 27 -2.05 1.33 -15.54
N GLY A 28 -1.25 2.36 -15.34
CA GLY A 28 -0.06 2.62 -16.16
C GLY A 28 0.95 1.47 -16.02
N MET A 29 1.59 1.11 -17.13
CA MET A 29 2.56 0.01 -17.16
C MET A 29 3.93 0.53 -17.57
N GLU A 30 4.94 0.25 -16.76
CA GLU A 30 6.34 0.46 -17.10
C GLU A 30 7.03 -0.89 -17.24
N LEU A 31 7.40 -1.24 -18.49
CA LEU A 31 8.01 -2.52 -18.82
C LEU A 31 9.53 -2.47 -18.64
N CYS A 32 10.09 -3.54 -18.07
CA CYS A 32 11.51 -3.85 -18.02
C CYS A 32 11.72 -5.30 -18.47
N ALA A 33 12.57 -5.50 -19.46
CA ALA A 33 12.94 -6.83 -19.93
C ALA A 33 14.18 -7.39 -19.20
N ASP A 34 14.97 -6.51 -18.58
CA ASP A 34 16.17 -6.89 -17.82
C ASP A 34 16.08 -6.46 -16.36
N ALA A 35 16.74 -7.23 -15.49
CA ALA A 35 16.67 -7.04 -14.05
C ALA A 35 17.38 -5.78 -13.55
N GLU A 36 18.47 -5.37 -14.20
CA GLU A 36 19.24 -4.21 -13.75
C GLU A 36 18.43 -2.92 -13.97
N SER A 37 17.78 -2.79 -15.14
CA SER A 37 16.83 -1.69 -15.40
C SER A 37 15.67 -1.70 -14.42
N ALA A 38 15.10 -2.88 -14.11
CA ALA A 38 14.01 -3.00 -13.15
C ALA A 38 14.45 -2.54 -11.76
N ILE A 39 15.58 -3.03 -11.26
CA ILE A 39 16.15 -2.68 -9.95
C ILE A 39 16.49 -1.18 -9.89
N HIS A 40 17.11 -0.63 -10.93
CA HIS A 40 17.44 0.78 -10.99
C HIS A 40 16.18 1.67 -10.89
N LYS A 41 15.10 1.30 -11.60
CA LYS A 41 13.83 2.03 -11.51
C LYS A 41 13.16 1.88 -10.15
N LEU A 42 13.17 0.68 -9.57
CA LEU A 42 12.59 0.40 -8.26
C LEU A 42 13.27 1.18 -7.12
N THR A 43 14.54 1.52 -7.24
CA THR A 43 15.24 2.30 -6.21
C THR A 43 14.99 3.80 -6.30
N ARG A 44 14.57 4.30 -7.47
CA ARG A 44 14.45 5.75 -7.75
C ARG A 44 13.02 6.24 -7.94
N ARG A 45 12.13 5.37 -8.39
CA ARG A 45 10.76 5.73 -8.73
C ARG A 45 9.77 4.90 -7.93
N ARG A 46 8.67 5.52 -7.55
CA ARG A 46 7.58 4.86 -6.85
C ARG A 46 6.66 4.16 -7.84
N PHE A 47 6.29 2.93 -7.49
CA PHE A 47 5.27 2.11 -8.15
C PHE A 47 4.26 1.64 -7.11
N GLU A 48 2.99 1.58 -7.47
CA GLU A 48 1.95 0.99 -6.62
C GLU A 48 1.94 -0.54 -6.69
N ALA A 49 2.40 -1.11 -7.82
CA ALA A 49 2.59 -2.55 -7.96
C ALA A 49 3.91 -2.91 -8.67
N VAL A 50 4.42 -4.10 -8.36
CA VAL A 50 5.55 -4.73 -9.02
C VAL A 50 5.13 -6.12 -9.46
N ILE A 51 5.05 -6.33 -10.78
CA ILE A 51 4.61 -7.57 -11.42
C ILE A 51 5.83 -8.25 -11.99
N VAL A 52 6.13 -9.46 -11.54
CA VAL A 52 7.36 -10.16 -11.87
C VAL A 52 7.06 -11.50 -12.51
N ASP A 53 7.54 -11.70 -13.72
CA ASP A 53 7.58 -12.99 -14.37
C ASP A 53 8.70 -13.84 -13.74
N CYS A 54 8.31 -14.96 -13.19
CA CYS A 54 9.19 -15.85 -12.44
C CYS A 54 9.69 -17.04 -13.29
N SER A 55 9.75 -16.89 -14.60
CA SER A 55 10.31 -17.89 -15.51
C SER A 55 11.78 -18.19 -15.17
N ASP A 56 12.55 -17.18 -14.77
CA ASP A 56 13.82 -17.33 -14.06
C ASP A 56 13.66 -16.91 -12.59
N GLN A 57 13.56 -17.91 -11.72
CA GLN A 57 13.30 -17.72 -10.30
C GLN A 57 14.41 -16.92 -9.59
N ARG A 58 15.68 -17.09 -10.00
CA ARG A 58 16.81 -16.36 -9.38
C ARG A 58 16.71 -14.87 -9.66
N THR A 59 16.49 -14.52 -10.91
CA THR A 59 16.36 -13.12 -11.34
C THR A 59 15.10 -12.49 -10.76
N ALA A 60 13.97 -13.20 -10.78
CA ALA A 60 12.72 -12.76 -10.17
C ALA A 60 12.88 -12.45 -8.67
N SER A 61 13.55 -13.32 -7.92
CA SER A 61 13.83 -13.13 -6.50
C SER A 61 14.68 -11.88 -6.22
N ARG A 62 15.63 -11.55 -7.10
CA ARG A 62 16.44 -10.33 -7.00
C ARG A 62 15.57 -9.08 -7.17
N VAL A 63 14.71 -9.06 -8.18
CA VAL A 63 13.81 -7.93 -8.45
C VAL A 63 12.83 -7.73 -7.30
N LEU A 64 12.17 -8.80 -6.81
CA LEU A 64 11.22 -8.73 -5.70
C LEU A 64 11.90 -8.27 -4.40
N ARG A 65 13.07 -8.80 -4.07
CA ARG A 65 13.84 -8.35 -2.90
C ARG A 65 14.23 -6.88 -3.01
N SER A 66 14.65 -6.42 -4.19
CA SER A 66 14.97 -5.02 -4.42
C SER A 66 13.75 -4.11 -4.19
N ALA A 67 12.56 -4.51 -4.66
CA ALA A 67 11.33 -3.77 -4.41
C ALA A 67 11.05 -3.66 -2.91
N ARG A 68 11.23 -4.74 -2.14
CA ARG A 68 10.99 -4.78 -0.69
C ARG A 68 12.01 -3.97 0.12
N SER A 69 13.27 -3.95 -0.30
CA SER A 69 14.32 -3.20 0.37
C SER A 69 14.33 -1.71 0.01
N ALA A 70 13.79 -1.34 -1.15
CA ALA A 70 13.70 0.05 -1.56
C ALA A 70 12.67 0.82 -0.71
N PRO A 71 13.06 1.88 0.02
CA PRO A 71 12.13 2.62 0.90
C PRO A 71 10.88 3.13 0.17
N VAL A 72 11.03 3.51 -1.11
CA VAL A 72 9.94 4.06 -1.95
C VAL A 72 8.95 3.00 -2.42
N ASN A 73 9.36 1.71 -2.48
CA ASN A 73 8.56 0.60 -3.04
C ASN A 73 8.30 -0.55 -2.07
N LYS A 74 8.78 -0.48 -0.82
CA LYS A 74 8.62 -1.55 0.17
C LYS A 74 7.16 -1.98 0.43
N ARG A 75 6.20 -1.09 0.13
CA ARG A 75 4.75 -1.32 0.26
C ARG A 75 4.05 -1.53 -1.08
N ALA A 76 4.80 -1.58 -2.20
CA ALA A 76 4.22 -1.88 -3.50
C ALA A 76 3.59 -3.27 -3.50
N VAL A 77 2.45 -3.42 -4.17
CA VAL A 77 1.78 -4.71 -4.30
C VAL A 77 2.61 -5.60 -5.22
N ALA A 78 3.15 -6.69 -4.69
CA ALA A 78 3.94 -7.64 -5.47
C ALA A 78 3.07 -8.73 -6.06
N VAL A 79 3.20 -8.95 -7.36
CA VAL A 79 2.51 -10.00 -8.12
C VAL A 79 3.57 -10.88 -8.78
N ALA A 80 3.53 -12.18 -8.52
CA ALA A 80 4.39 -13.17 -9.15
C ALA A 80 3.61 -13.92 -10.25
N ILE A 81 4.24 -14.11 -11.41
CA ILE A 81 3.70 -14.92 -12.51
C ILE A 81 4.56 -16.17 -12.62
N LEU A 82 3.97 -17.34 -12.35
CA LEU A 82 4.65 -18.63 -12.32
C LEU A 82 4.34 -19.47 -13.55
N ILE A 83 5.27 -20.31 -13.97
CA ILE A 83 5.05 -21.31 -15.01
C ILE A 83 4.49 -22.59 -14.36
N GLY A 84 3.38 -23.09 -14.90
CA GLY A 84 2.76 -24.34 -14.47
C GLY A 84 1.99 -24.23 -13.14
N GLN A 85 1.42 -25.37 -12.71
CA GLN A 85 0.67 -25.49 -11.45
C GLN A 85 1.58 -25.97 -10.30
N THR A 86 2.80 -25.47 -10.20
CA THR A 86 3.61 -25.75 -9.02
C THR A 86 2.96 -25.02 -7.83
N GLY A 87 2.72 -25.78 -6.77
CA GLY A 87 1.86 -25.43 -5.64
C GLY A 87 2.03 -23.99 -5.11
N VAL A 88 1.03 -23.52 -4.43
CA VAL A 88 0.86 -22.18 -3.86
C VAL A 88 2.10 -21.67 -3.07
N GLY A 89 3.00 -22.59 -2.63
CA GLY A 89 4.21 -22.27 -1.88
C GLY A 89 5.26 -21.44 -2.63
N GLY A 90 5.48 -21.69 -3.92
CA GLY A 90 6.59 -21.05 -4.64
C GLY A 90 6.47 -19.52 -4.82
N GLY A 91 5.27 -18.97 -4.85
CA GLY A 91 5.06 -17.52 -4.97
C GLY A 91 5.05 -16.79 -3.62
N VAL A 92 4.57 -17.45 -2.58
CA VAL A 92 4.54 -16.93 -1.20
C VAL A 92 5.97 -16.86 -0.64
N ASP A 93 6.83 -17.84 -0.92
CA ASP A 93 8.24 -17.83 -0.54
C ASP A 93 9.03 -16.67 -1.17
N LEU A 94 8.55 -16.14 -2.31
CA LEU A 94 9.09 -14.96 -2.95
C LEU A 94 8.57 -13.63 -2.35
N GLY A 95 7.67 -13.69 -1.36
CA GLY A 95 7.06 -12.51 -0.74
C GLY A 95 6.04 -11.81 -1.65
N ALA A 96 5.47 -12.49 -2.64
CA ALA A 96 4.41 -11.94 -3.48
C ALA A 96 3.07 -11.90 -2.73
N HIS A 97 2.28 -10.85 -2.97
CA HIS A 97 0.91 -10.74 -2.43
C HIS A 97 -0.09 -11.51 -3.30
N PHE A 98 0.18 -11.60 -4.60
CA PHE A 98 -0.64 -12.33 -5.56
C PHE A 98 0.23 -13.24 -6.42
N VAL A 99 -0.33 -14.39 -6.77
CA VAL A 99 0.30 -15.33 -7.68
C VAL A 99 -0.64 -15.58 -8.86
N LEU A 100 -0.11 -15.47 -10.06
CA LEU A 100 -0.76 -15.82 -11.31
C LEU A 100 0.00 -16.96 -11.96
N HIS A 101 -0.71 -17.82 -12.69
CA HIS A 101 -0.10 -18.94 -13.38
C HIS A 101 -0.18 -18.78 -14.90
N GLN A 102 0.91 -19.12 -15.58
CA GLN A 102 0.92 -19.22 -17.02
C GLN A 102 0.27 -20.56 -17.47
N PRO A 103 -0.42 -20.57 -18.62
CA PRO A 103 -0.64 -19.45 -19.53
C PRO A 103 -1.65 -18.43 -18.97
N LEU A 104 -1.34 -17.14 -19.10
CA LEU A 104 -2.23 -16.07 -18.67
C LEU A 104 -3.46 -15.97 -19.59
N SER A 105 -4.65 -16.24 -19.07
CA SER A 105 -5.91 -15.89 -19.73
C SER A 105 -6.27 -14.44 -19.41
N PRO A 106 -6.65 -13.62 -20.40
CA PRO A 106 -7.03 -12.23 -20.17
C PRO A 106 -8.14 -12.07 -19.12
N GLU A 107 -9.15 -12.95 -19.13
CA GLU A 107 -10.28 -12.91 -18.23
C GLU A 107 -9.86 -13.19 -16.78
N ARG A 108 -9.07 -14.26 -16.56
CA ARG A 108 -8.53 -14.60 -15.23
C ARG A 108 -7.58 -13.51 -14.73
N ALA A 109 -6.70 -13.04 -15.60
CA ALA A 109 -5.79 -11.94 -15.25
C ALA A 109 -6.57 -10.68 -14.87
N LYS A 110 -7.61 -10.31 -15.61
CA LYS A 110 -8.46 -9.15 -15.32
C LYS A 110 -9.11 -9.25 -13.94
N THR A 111 -9.65 -10.41 -13.59
CA THR A 111 -10.27 -10.66 -12.28
C THR A 111 -9.24 -10.49 -11.16
N SER A 112 -8.06 -11.10 -11.29
CA SER A 112 -6.98 -10.97 -10.31
C SER A 112 -6.48 -9.53 -10.20
N PHE A 113 -6.32 -8.82 -11.32
CA PHE A 113 -5.84 -7.44 -11.32
C PHE A 113 -6.87 -6.43 -10.81
N ARG A 114 -8.15 -6.73 -10.79
CA ARG A 114 -9.14 -5.94 -10.02
C ARG A 114 -8.81 -5.95 -8.53
N ALA A 115 -8.52 -7.12 -7.95
CA ALA A 115 -8.12 -7.23 -6.56
C ALA A 115 -6.77 -6.52 -6.29
N VAL A 116 -5.81 -6.68 -7.21
CA VAL A 116 -4.53 -5.94 -7.16
C VAL A 116 -4.77 -4.43 -7.18
N ARG A 117 -5.64 -3.93 -8.08
CA ARG A 117 -6.00 -2.50 -8.19
C ARG A 117 -6.62 -1.97 -6.89
N ALA A 118 -7.55 -2.72 -6.29
CA ALA A 118 -8.16 -2.34 -5.02
C ALA A 118 -7.09 -2.21 -3.90
N LEU A 119 -6.15 -3.17 -3.84
CA LEU A 119 -5.05 -3.10 -2.88
C LEU A 119 -4.07 -1.96 -3.20
N MET A 120 -3.76 -1.69 -4.47
CA MET A 120 -2.95 -0.53 -4.89
C MET A 120 -3.58 0.79 -4.44
N LYS A 121 -4.89 0.97 -4.66
CA LYS A 121 -5.66 2.13 -4.21
C LYS A 121 -5.58 2.28 -2.68
N ARG A 122 -5.77 1.18 -1.95
CA ARG A 122 -5.69 1.15 -0.49
C ARG A 122 -4.31 1.54 0.04
N GLU A 123 -3.23 0.93 -0.50
CA GLU A 123 -1.87 1.25 -0.09
C GLU A 123 -1.48 2.68 -0.49
N ARG A 124 -2.01 3.19 -1.59
CA ARG A 124 -1.83 4.59 -1.98
C ARG A 124 -2.50 5.54 -0.99
N ARG A 125 -3.75 5.25 -0.56
CA ARG A 125 -4.45 6.02 0.48
C ARG A 125 -3.66 6.04 1.80
N ARG A 126 -3.17 4.89 2.25
CA ARG A 126 -2.34 4.77 3.46
C ARG A 126 -1.03 5.55 3.40
N ASN A 127 -0.50 5.75 2.21
CA ASN A 127 0.73 6.50 1.99
C ASN A 127 0.46 7.94 1.51
N ALA A 128 -0.80 8.34 1.35
CA ALA A 128 -1.15 9.71 1.00
C ALA A 128 -0.73 10.64 2.12
N ARG A 129 -0.14 11.76 1.74
CA ARG A 129 0.12 12.87 2.63
C ARG A 129 -0.76 14.02 2.21
N ILE A 130 -1.47 14.57 3.17
CA ILE A 130 -2.39 15.68 2.96
C ILE A 130 -1.65 16.96 3.34
N PRO A 131 -1.51 17.92 2.42
CA PRO A 131 -1.00 19.24 2.78
C PRO A 131 -1.89 19.84 3.86
N VAL A 132 -1.30 20.18 4.99
CA VAL A 132 -2.04 20.77 6.11
C VAL A 132 -1.07 21.55 6.99
N GLU A 133 -1.51 22.76 7.35
CA GLU A 133 -0.81 23.62 8.29
C GLU A 133 -1.51 23.56 9.65
N THR A 134 -0.85 22.97 10.64
CA THR A 134 -1.29 22.98 12.04
C THR A 134 -0.09 23.12 12.95
N SER A 135 -0.30 23.73 14.12
CA SER A 135 0.74 23.90 15.12
C SER A 135 1.12 22.57 15.74
N VAL A 136 2.42 22.33 15.83
CA VAL A 136 3.00 21.16 16.48
C VAL A 136 3.92 21.57 17.59
N THR A 137 3.75 20.96 18.73
CA THR A 137 4.66 21.08 19.87
C THR A 137 5.54 19.84 19.94
N ILE A 138 6.84 20.06 20.01
CA ILE A 138 7.85 19.00 20.04
C ILE A 138 8.61 19.13 21.34
N GLN A 139 8.61 18.07 22.14
CA GLN A 139 9.43 17.97 23.35
C GLN A 139 10.69 17.16 23.02
N VAL A 140 11.85 17.77 23.27
CA VAL A 140 13.15 17.15 23.03
C VAL A 140 13.64 16.52 24.33
N ASN A 141 13.95 15.23 24.29
CA ASN A 141 14.28 14.44 25.49
C ASN A 141 15.59 14.88 26.19
N ASP A 142 16.44 15.69 25.55
CA ASP A 142 17.75 16.10 26.05
C ASP A 142 17.72 17.38 26.92
N GLY A 143 16.56 17.72 27.48
CA GLY A 143 16.45 18.96 28.30
C GLY A 143 16.49 20.27 27.50
N ALA A 144 16.51 20.20 26.17
CA ALA A 144 16.57 21.36 25.27
C ALA A 144 15.26 22.15 25.18
N GLY A 145 14.24 21.78 25.99
CA GLY A 145 12.97 22.48 26.04
C GLY A 145 11.94 22.05 24.99
N GLN A 146 10.96 22.91 24.81
CA GLN A 146 9.83 22.72 23.90
C GLN A 146 10.03 23.54 22.62
N LEU A 147 9.93 22.90 21.47
CA LEU A 147 9.99 23.56 20.18
C LEU A 147 8.60 23.65 19.57
N ARG A 148 8.29 24.78 18.95
CA ARG A 148 7.09 24.95 18.14
C ARG A 148 7.44 24.85 16.66
N ALA A 149 6.61 24.13 15.92
CA ALA A 149 6.71 23.94 14.49
C ALA A 149 5.32 24.03 13.85
N VAL A 150 5.29 24.07 12.52
CA VAL A 150 4.06 24.01 11.74
C VAL A 150 4.18 22.82 10.79
N THR A 151 3.12 22.02 10.66
CA THR A 151 3.09 20.96 9.66
C THR A 151 3.03 21.55 8.26
N THR A 152 3.65 20.88 7.30
CA THR A 152 3.48 21.14 5.87
C THR A 152 2.66 20.05 5.20
N ASP A 153 2.74 18.83 5.74
CA ASP A 153 1.90 17.70 5.35
C ASP A 153 1.76 16.68 6.49
N LEU A 154 0.68 15.92 6.45
CA LEU A 154 0.35 14.89 7.44
C LEU A 154 -0.10 13.61 6.73
N GLY A 155 0.40 12.46 7.19
CA GLY A 155 0.03 11.13 6.74
C GLY A 155 -0.11 10.16 7.90
N GLU A 156 -0.61 8.94 7.64
CA GLU A 156 -0.85 7.92 8.68
C GLU A 156 0.42 7.55 9.46
N GLY A 157 1.58 7.56 8.81
CA GLY A 157 2.86 7.14 9.42
C GLY A 157 3.78 8.28 9.85
N GLY A 158 3.37 9.55 9.71
CA GLY A 158 4.23 10.68 10.03
C GLY A 158 3.81 12.00 9.41
N MET A 159 4.59 13.04 9.68
CA MET A 159 4.36 14.40 9.19
C MET A 159 5.64 15.03 8.67
N ALA A 160 5.51 16.02 7.80
CA ALA A 160 6.56 16.98 7.54
C ALA A 160 6.26 18.27 8.30
N ILE A 161 7.28 18.88 8.86
CA ILE A 161 7.18 20.11 9.66
C ILE A 161 8.18 21.13 9.18
N GLN A 162 7.83 22.40 9.35
CA GLN A 162 8.71 23.54 9.19
C GLN A 162 9.11 24.05 10.56
N LEU A 163 10.41 24.12 10.84
CA LEU A 163 10.96 24.68 12.08
C LEU A 163 11.32 26.16 11.92
N ALA A 164 11.08 26.96 12.96
CA ALA A 164 11.56 28.33 13.03
C ALA A 164 13.09 28.39 13.18
N HIS A 165 13.65 27.52 14.01
CA HIS A 165 15.08 27.41 14.27
C HIS A 165 15.54 25.95 14.20
N ARG A 166 16.77 25.74 13.73
CA ARG A 166 17.36 24.41 13.66
C ARG A 166 17.91 24.01 15.04
N PRO A 167 17.38 22.94 15.66
CA PRO A 167 17.93 22.42 16.90
C PRO A 167 19.28 21.73 16.64
N LYS A 168 20.13 21.67 17.66
CA LYS A 168 21.48 21.06 17.55
C LYS A 168 21.43 19.55 17.31
N SER A 169 20.41 18.88 17.84
CA SER A 169 20.18 17.45 17.66
C SER A 169 18.70 17.15 17.88
N LEU A 170 18.13 16.30 17.04
CA LEU A 170 16.79 15.75 17.19
C LEU A 170 16.90 14.23 17.03
N GLY A 171 16.82 13.50 18.12
CA GLY A 171 16.73 12.04 18.09
C GLY A 171 15.26 11.58 18.08
N SER A 172 14.85 10.90 19.13
CA SER A 172 13.44 10.60 19.41
C SER A 172 12.81 11.78 20.15
N VAL A 173 11.63 12.21 19.72
CA VAL A 173 10.91 13.36 20.25
C VAL A 173 9.48 12.98 20.63
N ALA A 174 8.91 13.63 21.65
CA ALA A 174 7.47 13.57 21.89
C ALA A 174 6.80 14.69 21.09
N ILE A 175 5.69 14.37 20.43
CA ILE A 175 4.97 15.24 19.51
C ILE A 175 3.54 15.39 20.02
N GLN A 176 3.06 16.63 20.06
CA GLN A 176 1.67 16.99 20.35
C GLN A 176 1.15 17.89 19.23
N PHE A 177 0.00 17.57 18.68
CA PHE A 177 -0.68 18.38 17.69
C PHE A 177 -2.17 18.11 17.68
N SER A 178 -2.96 19.05 17.17
CA SER A 178 -4.40 18.87 16.93
C SER A 178 -4.67 18.78 15.43
N LEU A 179 -5.71 18.04 15.06
CA LEU A 179 -6.19 17.98 13.69
C LEU A 179 -7.11 19.18 13.40
N PRO A 180 -7.02 19.79 12.23
CA PRO A 180 -7.94 20.88 11.87
C PRO A 180 -9.40 20.46 11.95
N GLY A 181 -10.18 21.19 12.75
CA GLY A 181 -11.58 20.88 13.03
C GLY A 181 -11.81 19.92 14.20
N SER A 182 -10.78 19.59 14.95
CA SER A 182 -10.86 18.82 16.19
C SER A 182 -10.15 19.56 17.32
N GLU A 183 -10.76 19.57 18.52
CA GLU A 183 -10.12 20.08 19.72
C GLU A 183 -9.24 19.03 20.43
N GLU A 184 -9.31 17.79 19.99
CA GLU A 184 -8.55 16.70 20.58
C GLU A 184 -7.07 16.77 20.19
N ILE A 185 -6.22 16.55 21.19
CA ILE A 185 -4.77 16.57 21.01
C ILE A 185 -4.29 15.15 20.76
N ILE A 186 -3.57 14.98 19.66
CA ILE A 186 -2.86 13.74 19.34
C ILE A 186 -1.47 13.83 19.95
N GLU A 187 -1.14 12.83 20.76
CA GLU A 187 0.18 12.66 21.35
C GLU A 187 0.83 11.39 20.83
N CYS A 188 2.07 11.51 20.35
CA CYS A 188 2.83 10.34 19.91
C CYS A 188 4.34 10.60 20.01
N LYS A 189 5.11 9.52 19.95
CA LYS A 189 6.57 9.60 19.75
C LYS A 189 6.87 9.77 18.27
N GLY A 190 7.87 10.59 17.97
CA GLY A 190 8.38 10.80 16.62
C GLY A 190 9.87 10.49 16.52
N GLN A 191 10.27 10.01 15.37
CA GLN A 191 11.67 9.83 14.99
C GLN A 191 11.95 10.62 13.72
N VAL A 192 13.06 11.35 13.67
CA VAL A 192 13.48 12.06 12.46
C VAL A 192 13.77 11.04 11.36
N ALA A 193 13.07 11.15 10.26
CA ALA A 193 13.23 10.31 9.08
C ALA A 193 14.14 10.98 8.03
N TRP A 194 14.04 12.28 7.88
CA TRP A 194 14.86 13.09 7.00
C TRP A 194 14.85 14.57 7.44
N GLU A 195 15.86 15.29 7.01
CA GLU A 195 16.03 16.73 7.23
C GLU A 195 16.54 17.36 5.93
N ASN A 196 16.10 18.59 5.63
CA ASN A 196 16.61 19.35 4.52
C ASN A 196 17.26 20.69 4.97
N PRO A 197 18.09 21.32 4.13
CA PRO A 197 18.73 22.60 4.45
C PRO A 197 17.74 23.74 4.71
N GLY A 198 16.50 23.63 4.19
CA GLY A 198 15.41 24.61 4.39
C GLY A 198 14.71 24.54 5.74
N ARG A 199 15.25 23.83 6.71
CA ARG A 199 14.66 23.64 8.06
C ARG A 199 13.35 22.87 8.06
N GLN A 200 13.11 22.06 7.04
CA GLN A 200 12.02 21.10 7.04
C GLN A 200 12.51 19.76 7.55
N LEU A 201 11.68 19.12 8.35
CA LEU A 201 11.91 17.78 8.90
C LEU A 201 10.76 16.86 8.56
N GLY A 202 11.10 15.62 8.20
CA GLY A 202 10.14 14.51 8.18
C GLY A 202 10.20 13.75 9.49
N LEU A 203 9.08 13.68 10.19
CA LEU A 203 8.91 12.90 11.40
C LEU A 203 8.11 11.64 11.10
N ARG A 204 8.61 10.49 11.52
CA ARG A 204 7.90 9.22 11.50
C ARG A 204 7.29 8.99 12.87
N PHE A 205 6.01 8.66 12.93
CA PHE A 205 5.36 8.27 14.19
C PHE A 205 5.85 6.89 14.65
N VAL A 206 6.09 6.79 15.94
CA VAL A 206 6.53 5.55 16.61
C VAL A 206 5.46 5.19 17.63
N ASP A 207 4.85 4.04 17.46
CA ASP A 207 3.84 3.46 18.36
C ASP A 207 2.78 4.46 18.87
N PRO A 208 2.04 5.13 17.98
CA PRO A 208 0.95 5.99 18.41
C PRO A 208 -0.13 5.16 19.10
N ALA A 209 -0.76 5.72 20.14
CA ALA A 209 -1.88 5.07 20.84
C ALA A 209 -2.97 4.66 19.83
N PRO A 210 -3.68 3.55 20.06
CA PRO A 210 -4.73 3.08 19.14
C PRO A 210 -5.80 4.12 18.85
N GLU A 211 -6.20 4.90 19.83
CA GLU A 211 -7.19 5.98 19.72
C GLU A 211 -6.67 7.08 18.78
N SER A 212 -5.47 7.59 19.05
CA SER A 212 -4.80 8.61 18.22
C SER A 212 -4.61 8.13 16.76
N ARG A 213 -4.26 6.85 16.60
CA ARG A 213 -4.13 6.24 15.25
C ARG A 213 -5.47 6.19 14.52
N ASN A 214 -6.54 5.78 15.19
CA ASN A 214 -7.88 5.69 14.62
C ASN A 214 -8.41 7.07 14.25
N GLN A 215 -8.24 8.05 15.13
CA GLN A 215 -8.63 9.43 14.91
C GLN A 215 -7.89 10.05 13.70
N LEU A 216 -6.57 9.91 13.66
CA LEU A 216 -5.75 10.38 12.53
C LEU A 216 -6.17 9.72 11.22
N LYS A 217 -6.42 8.41 11.26
CA LYS A 217 -6.87 7.65 10.09
C LYS A 217 -8.23 8.13 9.59
N ALA A 218 -9.21 8.29 10.46
CA ALA A 218 -10.55 8.78 10.10
C ALA A 218 -10.47 10.20 9.51
N TRP A 219 -9.65 11.07 10.10
CA TRP A 219 -9.44 12.43 9.57
C TRP A 219 -8.77 12.44 8.19
N LEU A 220 -7.76 11.57 7.97
CA LEU A 220 -7.10 11.43 6.68
C LEU A 220 -8.06 10.85 5.62
N GLU A 221 -8.87 9.87 5.99
CA GLU A 221 -9.87 9.27 5.10
C GLU A 221 -10.95 10.28 4.67
N SER A 222 -11.38 11.17 5.58
CA SER A 222 -12.37 12.21 5.24
C SER A 222 -11.84 13.29 4.29
N ARG A 223 -10.53 13.39 4.12
CA ARG A 223 -9.86 14.38 3.26
C ARG A 223 -9.07 13.75 2.10
N ALA A 224 -8.94 12.44 2.09
CA ALA A 224 -8.37 11.74 0.95
C ALA A 224 -9.28 11.97 -0.26
N PRO A 225 -8.73 12.25 -1.47
CA PRO A 225 -9.55 12.31 -2.65
C PRO A 225 -10.35 11.02 -2.77
N GLU A 226 -11.65 11.14 -2.91
CA GLU A 226 -12.54 10.00 -3.17
C GLU A 226 -12.02 9.30 -4.43
N PHE A 227 -11.36 8.19 -4.25
CA PHE A 227 -11.23 7.23 -5.32
C PHE A 227 -12.58 6.52 -5.34
N GLU A 228 -13.37 6.80 -6.36
CA GLU A 228 -14.61 6.08 -6.61
C GLU A 228 -14.35 4.58 -6.41
N ASP A 229 -15.15 3.95 -5.57
CA ASP A 229 -15.14 2.50 -5.35
C ASP A 229 -15.82 1.81 -6.54
N ASP A 230 -15.32 2.10 -7.76
CA ASP A 230 -15.86 1.68 -9.03
C ASP A 230 -15.51 0.24 -9.43
N ASP A 231 -14.85 -0.51 -8.56
CA ASP A 231 -14.65 -1.92 -8.86
C ASP A 231 -15.94 -2.68 -8.52
N PRO A 232 -16.72 -3.10 -9.52
CA PRO A 232 -17.92 -3.87 -9.28
C PRO A 232 -17.54 -5.11 -8.45
N PRO A 233 -18.39 -5.51 -7.49
CA PRO A 233 -18.12 -6.68 -6.66
C PRO A 233 -17.85 -7.90 -7.54
N ALA A 234 -16.76 -8.61 -7.27
CA ALA A 234 -16.44 -9.83 -7.97
C ALA A 234 -17.39 -10.94 -7.51
N PRO A 235 -18.17 -11.57 -8.40
CA PRO A 235 -19.05 -12.67 -8.01
C PRO A 235 -18.20 -13.87 -7.55
N CYS A 236 -18.51 -14.38 -6.37
CA CYS A 236 -17.92 -15.57 -5.78
C CYS A 236 -19.03 -16.57 -5.45
N LYS A 237 -18.69 -17.85 -5.41
CA LYS A 237 -19.61 -18.88 -4.95
C LYS A 237 -19.34 -19.16 -3.48
N LEU A 238 -20.37 -18.98 -2.65
CA LEU A 238 -20.33 -19.39 -1.25
C LEU A 238 -20.48 -20.91 -1.18
N THR A 239 -19.50 -21.63 -0.64
CA THR A 239 -19.51 -23.08 -0.55
C THR A 239 -19.79 -23.58 0.87
N ASP A 240 -19.44 -22.79 1.87
CA ASP A 240 -19.71 -23.08 3.27
C ASP A 240 -19.90 -21.79 4.06
N LEU A 241 -20.77 -21.83 5.10
CA LEU A 241 -21.07 -20.70 5.95
C LEU A 241 -21.26 -21.16 7.41
N SER A 242 -20.56 -20.49 8.32
CA SER A 242 -20.68 -20.69 9.76
C SER A 242 -20.77 -19.37 10.50
N LEU A 243 -20.96 -19.39 11.83
CA LEU A 243 -20.92 -18.18 12.66
C LEU A 243 -19.55 -17.48 12.67
N GLY A 244 -18.48 -18.22 12.42
CA GLY A 244 -17.11 -17.70 12.48
C GLY A 244 -16.51 -17.34 11.14
N GLY A 245 -17.15 -17.71 10.03
CA GLY A 245 -16.60 -17.44 8.70
C GLY A 245 -17.29 -18.20 7.58
N CYS A 246 -16.74 -18.06 6.38
CA CYS A 246 -17.26 -18.74 5.19
C CYS A 246 -16.14 -19.14 4.24
N TYR A 247 -16.41 -20.16 3.42
CA TYR A 247 -15.57 -20.53 2.29
C TYR A 247 -16.14 -19.97 0.99
N LEU A 248 -15.28 -19.30 0.22
CA LEU A 248 -15.62 -18.72 -1.07
C LEU A 248 -14.80 -19.37 -2.17
N GLU A 249 -15.47 -19.97 -3.12
CA GLU A 249 -14.86 -20.42 -4.35
C GLU A 249 -14.70 -19.23 -5.30
N THR A 250 -13.45 -18.87 -5.60
CA THR A 250 -13.10 -17.76 -6.49
C THR A 250 -11.96 -18.15 -7.40
N GLY A 251 -12.01 -17.68 -8.65
CA GLY A 251 -10.91 -17.83 -9.61
C GLY A 251 -9.68 -16.97 -9.29
N SER A 252 -9.80 -16.09 -8.30
CA SER A 252 -8.76 -15.13 -7.92
C SER A 252 -8.81 -14.89 -6.42
N PRO A 253 -8.15 -15.75 -5.64
CA PRO A 253 -8.12 -15.62 -4.19
C PRO A 253 -7.42 -14.31 -3.77
N PHE A 254 -7.97 -13.68 -2.75
CA PHE A 254 -7.32 -12.54 -2.11
C PHE A 254 -6.13 -13.00 -1.28
N PRO A 255 -5.11 -12.15 -1.08
CA PRO A 255 -4.02 -12.45 -0.18
C PRO A 255 -4.51 -12.71 1.25
N LEU A 256 -3.77 -13.55 1.99
CA LEU A 256 -3.98 -13.75 3.42
C LEU A 256 -4.02 -12.41 4.17
N HIS A 257 -4.86 -12.31 5.17
CA HIS A 257 -5.08 -11.12 6.00
C HIS A 257 -5.67 -9.89 5.26
N THR A 258 -6.16 -10.07 4.01
CA THR A 258 -6.91 -9.02 3.32
C THR A 258 -8.28 -8.88 3.96
N ARG A 259 -8.66 -7.66 4.33
CA ARG A 259 -10.03 -7.34 4.71
C ARG A 259 -10.89 -7.24 3.46
N ILE A 260 -11.99 -7.96 3.44
CA ILE A 260 -12.97 -7.96 2.36
C ILE A 260 -14.35 -7.63 2.90
N THR A 261 -15.16 -7.00 2.07
CA THR A 261 -16.60 -6.84 2.34
C THR A 261 -17.36 -7.81 1.47
N LEU A 262 -18.16 -8.65 2.08
CA LEU A 262 -19.04 -9.61 1.41
C LEU A 262 -20.43 -9.03 1.32
N SER A 263 -21.02 -9.05 0.14
CA SER A 263 -22.45 -8.81 -0.06
C SER A 263 -23.08 -10.11 -0.51
N MET A 264 -24.02 -10.64 0.26
CA MET A 264 -24.66 -11.91 -0.03
C MET A 264 -26.17 -11.78 0.05
N GLN A 265 -26.88 -12.55 -0.74
CA GLN A 265 -28.33 -12.64 -0.69
C GLN A 265 -28.72 -13.98 -0.04
N VAL A 266 -29.34 -13.92 1.13
CA VAL A 266 -29.79 -15.08 1.89
C VAL A 266 -31.29 -14.96 2.13
N ALA A 267 -32.06 -15.97 1.76
CA ALA A 267 -33.50 -16.00 1.93
C ALA A 267 -34.25 -14.75 1.42
N GLY A 268 -33.77 -14.15 0.33
CA GLY A 268 -34.33 -12.94 -0.28
C GLY A 268 -33.92 -11.61 0.36
N ALA A 269 -33.17 -11.63 1.46
CA ALA A 269 -32.59 -10.45 2.11
C ALA A 269 -31.13 -10.27 1.72
N GLN A 270 -30.71 -9.01 1.52
CA GLN A 270 -29.33 -8.67 1.26
C GLN A 270 -28.60 -8.47 2.59
N HIS A 271 -27.52 -9.18 2.77
CA HIS A 271 -26.63 -9.09 3.94
C HIS A 271 -25.26 -8.60 3.51
N ARG A 272 -24.68 -7.77 4.37
CA ARG A 272 -23.30 -7.29 4.21
C ARG A 272 -22.49 -7.70 5.43
N ALA A 273 -21.33 -8.31 5.21
CA ALA A 273 -20.42 -8.74 6.27
C ALA A 273 -19.00 -8.32 5.93
N GLU A 274 -18.23 -7.96 6.95
CA GLU A 274 -16.81 -7.74 6.81
C GLU A 274 -16.05 -8.96 7.34
N GLY A 275 -15.03 -9.36 6.61
CA GLY A 275 -14.21 -10.51 6.97
C GLY A 275 -12.73 -10.29 6.64
N VAL A 276 -11.90 -11.22 7.14
CA VAL A 276 -10.48 -11.27 6.87
C VAL A 276 -10.18 -12.61 6.21
N VAL A 277 -9.40 -12.59 5.14
CA VAL A 277 -8.94 -13.80 4.44
C VAL A 277 -7.92 -14.52 5.31
N LEU A 278 -8.16 -15.80 5.61
CA LEU A 278 -7.31 -16.66 6.42
C LEU A 278 -6.52 -17.63 5.55
#